data_37d14d2d4a6bbecc15e6af4b48ce1563
#
_entry.id   37d14d2d4a6bbecc15e6af4b48ce1563
#
_cell.length_a   1.000
_cell.length_b   1.000
_cell.length_c   1.000
_cell.angle_alpha   90.00
_cell.angle_beta   90.00
_cell.angle_gamma   90.00
#
_symmetry.space_group_name_H-M   'P 1'
#
loop_
_entity.id
_entity.type
_entity.pdbx_description
1 polymer ?
#
loop_
_entity_poly.entity_id
_entity_poly.type
_entity_poly.pdbx_seq_one_letter_code
_entity_poly.pdbx_strand_id
1 'polypeptide(L)'
;MTIAGIYQTNFSEYDNLFLLTDLYLVNRLNGWEPEQVSGVELELYDYDKLEETTYRIADEVGRHPDPYGAEYCVLNVEQLNPQIFAWLGILDVNIWVILILMIGVAGFTMVSGLLIIIIERTSMIGVLKSLGANNLTIRKLFLWLAVFLIGKGMLWGNVIGLAFYFIQKWFGLFRLDPETYYMDTVPVSFNLWLFLLLNVGTLLASIAMLLLSLIHI
;
A
#
# COMPACT_ATOMS: atom_id res chain seq x y z
N MET A 1 -3.61 16.21 43.53
CA MET A 1 -3.77 15.53 42.23
C MET A 1 -3.39 14.07 42.45
N THR A 2 -4.27 13.12 42.17
CA THR A 2 -4.02 11.68 42.36
C THR A 2 -3.94 11.05 40.96
N ILE A 3 -2.96 10.21 40.74
CA ILE A 3 -2.84 9.46 39.48
C ILE A 3 -3.99 8.44 39.43
N ALA A 4 -4.84 8.56 38.39
CA ALA A 4 -5.97 7.67 38.19
C ALA A 4 -5.64 6.45 37.33
N GLY A 5 -4.65 6.57 36.46
CA GLY A 5 -4.19 5.50 35.55
C GLY A 5 -2.96 5.89 34.76
N ILE A 6 -2.39 4.91 34.09
CA ILE A 6 -1.28 5.07 33.16
C ILE A 6 -1.81 4.63 31.80
N TYR A 7 -1.58 5.42 30.76
CA TYR A 7 -1.90 5.08 29.38
C TYR A 7 -0.64 4.91 28.55
N GLN A 8 -0.72 4.16 27.49
CA GLN A 8 0.32 3.96 26.52
C GLN A 8 -0.30 3.91 25.13
N THR A 9 0.17 4.80 24.23
CA THR A 9 -0.32 4.89 22.85
C THR A 9 0.63 4.24 21.85
N ASN A 10 1.79 3.78 22.28
CA ASN A 10 2.94 3.38 21.44
C ASN A 10 3.52 4.53 20.60
N PHE A 11 3.12 5.75 20.88
CA PHE A 11 3.62 6.96 20.24
C PHE A 11 4.50 7.69 21.24
N SER A 12 5.81 7.45 21.20
CA SER A 12 6.75 7.90 22.22
C SER A 12 6.70 9.41 22.48
N GLU A 13 6.42 10.20 21.43
CA GLU A 13 6.29 11.65 21.55
C GLU A 13 5.05 12.04 22.35
N TYR A 14 3.95 11.33 22.18
CA TYR A 14 2.71 11.57 22.94
C TYR A 14 2.83 11.04 24.37
N ASP A 15 3.36 9.82 24.54
CA ASP A 15 3.46 9.17 25.84
C ASP A 15 4.40 9.91 26.80
N ASN A 16 5.41 10.61 26.27
CA ASN A 16 6.37 11.38 27.07
C ASN A 16 5.97 12.84 27.30
N LEU A 17 5.16 13.43 26.42
CA LEU A 17 4.86 14.86 26.45
C LEU A 17 3.45 15.19 26.97
N PHE A 18 2.49 14.30 26.82
CA PHE A 18 1.09 14.58 27.12
C PHE A 18 0.63 13.91 28.39
N LEU A 19 -0.18 14.62 29.16
CA LEU A 19 -0.82 14.17 30.35
C LEU A 19 -2.34 14.38 30.17
N LEU A 20 -3.11 13.31 30.30
CA LEU A 20 -4.56 13.39 30.25
C LEU A 20 -5.12 13.77 31.60
N THR A 21 -5.91 14.84 31.65
CA THR A 21 -6.53 15.31 32.87
C THR A 21 -7.89 15.96 32.59
N ASP A 22 -8.62 16.28 33.63
CA ASP A 22 -9.90 16.97 33.53
C ASP A 22 -9.72 18.40 33.01
N LEU A 23 -10.58 18.84 32.09
CA LEU A 23 -10.60 20.18 31.51
C LEU A 23 -10.69 21.27 32.57
N TYR A 24 -11.51 21.05 33.64
CA TYR A 24 -11.63 21.98 34.73
C TYR A 24 -10.29 22.27 35.42
N LEU A 25 -9.46 21.24 35.60
CA LEU A 25 -8.13 21.42 36.18
C LEU A 25 -7.20 22.23 35.29
N VAL A 26 -7.21 21.98 33.97
CA VAL A 26 -6.42 22.72 32.97
C VAL A 26 -6.83 24.20 32.98
N ASN A 27 -8.12 24.48 32.91
CA ASN A 27 -8.65 25.85 32.90
C ASN A 27 -8.28 26.60 34.21
N ARG A 28 -8.35 25.94 35.36
CA ARG A 28 -7.92 26.50 36.64
C ARG A 28 -6.42 26.80 36.70
N LEU A 29 -5.57 25.94 36.12
CA LEU A 29 -4.12 26.15 36.09
C LEU A 29 -3.75 27.30 35.17
N ASN A 30 -4.46 27.50 34.06
CA ASN A 30 -4.22 28.55 33.07
C ASN A 30 -4.95 29.86 33.42
N GLY A 31 -5.81 29.86 34.42
CA GLY A 31 -6.64 31.03 34.76
C GLY A 31 -7.72 31.32 33.70
N TRP A 32 -8.16 30.27 32.99
CA TRP A 32 -9.18 30.38 31.95
C TRP A 32 -10.59 30.23 32.52
N GLU A 33 -11.55 30.72 31.80
CA GLU A 33 -12.97 30.49 32.09
C GLU A 33 -13.33 29.01 31.85
N PRO A 34 -14.39 28.50 32.50
CA PRO A 34 -14.77 27.09 32.42
C PRO A 34 -15.08 26.59 30.98
N GLU A 35 -15.47 27.51 30.10
CA GLU A 35 -15.85 27.20 28.72
C GLU A 35 -14.71 27.44 27.70
N GLN A 36 -13.58 27.94 28.16
CA GLN A 36 -12.42 28.17 27.30
C GLN A 36 -11.65 26.88 27.04
N VAL A 37 -11.27 26.70 25.78
CA VAL A 37 -10.43 25.58 25.31
C VAL A 37 -9.36 26.10 24.35
N SER A 38 -8.20 25.46 24.32
CA SER A 38 -7.11 25.81 23.42
C SER A 38 -7.34 25.32 21.99
N GLY A 39 -8.18 24.36 21.80
CA GLY A 39 -8.52 23.77 20.51
C GLY A 39 -9.61 22.73 20.59
N VAL A 40 -10.18 22.41 19.46
CA VAL A 40 -11.21 21.37 19.30
C VAL A 40 -10.74 20.39 18.25
N GLU A 41 -10.74 19.12 18.59
CA GLU A 41 -10.44 18.03 17.65
C GLU A 41 -11.73 17.56 16.97
N LEU A 42 -11.69 17.45 15.65
CA LEU A 42 -12.81 16.97 14.84
C LEU A 42 -12.42 15.68 14.14
N GLU A 43 -13.19 14.64 14.35
CA GLU A 43 -13.02 13.35 13.69
C GLU A 43 -13.83 13.29 12.38
N LEU A 44 -13.18 12.88 11.30
CA LEU A 44 -13.82 12.73 10.00
C LEU A 44 -14.11 11.27 9.70
N TYR A 45 -15.29 10.98 9.16
CA TYR A 45 -15.67 9.63 8.74
C TYR A 45 -14.99 9.18 7.45
N ASP A 46 -14.57 10.12 6.61
CA ASP A 46 -14.01 9.87 5.28
C ASP A 46 -12.68 10.62 5.14
N TYR A 47 -11.60 9.86 5.17
CA TYR A 47 -10.25 10.40 5.07
C TYR A 47 -9.96 11.01 3.68
N ASP A 48 -10.54 10.48 2.61
CA ASP A 48 -10.32 10.96 1.25
C ASP A 48 -10.80 12.42 1.06
N LYS A 49 -11.66 12.90 1.97
CA LYS A 49 -12.16 14.29 2.00
C LYS A 49 -11.47 15.19 3.03
N LEU A 50 -10.34 14.73 3.57
CA LEU A 50 -9.63 15.47 4.63
C LEU A 50 -9.28 16.89 4.18
N GLU A 51 -8.66 17.04 3.05
CA GLU A 51 -8.20 18.32 2.54
C GLU A 51 -9.37 19.27 2.22
N GLU A 52 -10.38 18.79 1.48
CA GLU A 52 -11.59 19.55 1.15
C GLU A 52 -12.32 20.03 2.43
N THR A 53 -12.46 19.12 3.40
CA THR A 53 -13.15 19.44 4.65
C THR A 53 -12.36 20.42 5.50
N THR A 54 -11.03 20.32 5.53
CA THR A 54 -10.15 21.26 6.23
C THR A 54 -10.31 22.69 5.66
N TYR A 55 -10.28 22.83 4.33
CA TYR A 55 -10.51 24.13 3.70
C TYR A 55 -11.89 24.70 3.99
N ARG A 56 -12.93 23.87 3.97
CA ARG A 56 -14.29 24.30 4.25
C ARG A 56 -14.47 24.74 5.69
N ILE A 57 -13.88 24.03 6.65
CA ILE A 57 -13.91 24.40 8.07
C ILE A 57 -13.11 25.69 8.28
N ALA A 58 -11.94 25.83 7.65
CA ALA A 58 -11.13 27.05 7.77
C ALA A 58 -11.85 28.28 7.24
N ASP A 59 -12.55 28.17 6.10
CA ASP A 59 -13.36 29.24 5.53
C ASP A 59 -14.54 29.62 6.43
N GLU A 60 -15.24 28.64 7.00
CA GLU A 60 -16.38 28.87 7.90
C GLU A 60 -15.94 29.50 9.22
N VAL A 61 -14.88 28.96 9.83
CA VAL A 61 -14.33 29.46 11.09
C VAL A 61 -13.75 30.86 10.91
N GLY A 62 -13.08 31.12 9.77
CA GLY A 62 -12.55 32.44 9.44
C GLY A 62 -13.62 33.53 9.30
N ARG A 63 -14.89 33.19 9.02
CA ARG A 63 -16.02 34.13 8.98
C ARG A 63 -16.55 34.51 10.35
N HIS A 64 -16.20 33.71 11.39
CA HIS A 64 -16.68 33.94 12.75
C HIS A 64 -15.48 34.25 13.65
N PRO A 65 -15.05 35.53 13.72
CA PRO A 65 -13.91 35.88 14.57
C PRO A 65 -14.23 35.65 16.03
N ASP A 66 -13.21 35.22 16.76
CA ASP A 66 -13.33 35.02 18.20
C ASP A 66 -13.71 36.32 18.90
N PRO A 67 -14.65 36.31 19.87
CA PRO A 67 -15.02 37.47 20.66
C PRO A 67 -13.84 38.14 21.39
N TYR A 68 -12.78 37.41 21.65
CA TYR A 68 -11.55 37.87 22.33
C TYR A 68 -10.44 38.29 21.36
N GLY A 69 -10.67 38.25 20.03
CA GLY A 69 -9.73 38.66 19.01
C GLY A 69 -8.65 37.64 18.68
N ALA A 70 -8.80 36.39 19.07
CA ALA A 70 -7.91 35.31 18.65
C ALA A 70 -8.22 34.86 17.20
N GLU A 71 -7.18 34.55 16.45
CA GLU A 71 -7.32 33.93 15.14
C GLU A 71 -7.38 32.41 15.30
N TYR A 72 -8.38 31.79 14.69
CA TYR A 72 -8.48 30.36 14.64
C TYR A 72 -7.57 29.78 13.56
N CYS A 73 -6.76 28.78 13.91
CA CYS A 73 -5.95 28.04 12.99
C CYS A 73 -6.54 26.63 12.83
N VAL A 74 -6.93 26.28 11.61
CA VAL A 74 -7.45 24.94 11.29
C VAL A 74 -6.33 24.13 10.65
N LEU A 75 -5.92 23.07 11.31
CA LEU A 75 -4.86 22.19 10.85
C LEU A 75 -5.41 20.77 10.72
N ASN A 76 -5.06 20.10 9.66
CA ASN A 76 -5.35 18.68 9.52
C ASN A 76 -4.22 17.82 10.12
N VAL A 77 -4.47 16.52 10.26
CA VAL A 77 -3.51 15.57 10.84
C VAL A 77 -2.18 15.49 10.08
N GLU A 78 -2.22 15.69 8.76
CA GLU A 78 -1.00 15.69 7.92
C GLU A 78 -0.14 16.92 8.18
N GLN A 79 -0.77 18.07 8.38
CA GLN A 79 -0.08 19.32 8.72
C GLN A 79 0.46 19.34 10.15
N LEU A 80 -0.21 18.63 11.05
CA LEU A 80 0.27 18.47 12.43
C LEU A 80 1.48 17.53 12.52
N ASN A 81 1.53 16.49 11.67
CA ASN A 81 2.56 15.46 11.71
C ASN A 81 3.24 15.27 10.33
N PRO A 82 3.85 16.32 9.75
CA PRO A 82 4.35 16.27 8.37
C PRO A 82 5.46 15.23 8.18
N GLN A 83 6.23 14.93 9.22
CA GLN A 83 7.31 13.94 9.14
C GLN A 83 6.79 12.52 8.94
N ILE A 84 5.69 12.16 9.63
CA ILE A 84 5.08 10.84 9.53
C ILE A 84 4.50 10.64 8.12
N PHE A 85 3.76 11.63 7.63
CA PHE A 85 3.14 11.55 6.30
C PHE A 85 4.18 11.60 5.17
N ALA A 86 5.26 12.37 5.32
CA ALA A 86 6.37 12.35 4.37
C ALA A 86 7.04 10.96 4.32
N TRP A 87 7.23 10.32 5.48
CA TRP A 87 7.78 8.97 5.55
C TRP A 87 6.85 7.92 4.92
N LEU A 88 5.55 8.01 5.16
CA LEU A 88 4.54 7.15 4.50
C LEU A 88 4.57 7.34 2.97
N GLY A 89 4.70 8.58 2.48
CA GLY A 89 4.83 8.87 1.05
C GLY A 89 6.07 8.22 0.41
N ILE A 90 7.19 8.16 1.13
CA ILE A 90 8.39 7.45 0.67
C ILE A 90 8.15 5.94 0.55
N LEU A 91 7.38 5.34 1.47
CA LEU A 91 7.01 3.93 1.41
C LEU A 91 6.17 3.62 0.17
N ASP A 92 5.23 4.48 -0.19
CA ASP A 92 4.40 4.31 -1.39
C ASP A 92 5.26 4.33 -2.67
N VAL A 93 6.19 5.27 -2.78
CA VAL A 93 7.14 5.32 -3.90
C VAL A 93 7.99 4.04 -3.96
N ASN A 94 8.48 3.56 -2.83
CA ASN A 94 9.27 2.32 -2.75
C ASN A 94 8.47 1.11 -3.24
N ILE A 95 7.18 1.00 -2.90
CA ILE A 95 6.31 -0.08 -3.36
C ILE A 95 6.24 -0.08 -4.89
N TRP A 96 6.03 1.08 -5.52
CA TRP A 96 5.99 1.19 -6.98
C TRP A 96 7.31 0.82 -7.65
N VAL A 97 8.44 1.27 -7.09
CA VAL A 97 9.77 0.91 -7.60
C VAL A 97 10.00 -0.60 -7.53
N ILE A 98 9.69 -1.22 -6.39
CA ILE A 98 9.82 -2.67 -6.21
C ILE A 98 8.92 -3.43 -7.19
N LEU A 99 7.66 -3.02 -7.37
CA LEU A 99 6.73 -3.66 -8.30
C LEU A 99 7.25 -3.61 -9.74
N ILE A 100 7.74 -2.45 -10.20
CA ILE A 100 8.31 -2.30 -11.55
C ILE A 100 9.52 -3.19 -11.73
N LEU A 101 10.44 -3.22 -10.75
CA LEU A 101 11.62 -4.08 -10.79
C LEU A 101 11.23 -5.56 -10.81
N MET A 102 10.27 -5.99 -9.99
CA MET A 102 9.79 -7.37 -9.97
C MET A 102 9.18 -7.79 -11.29
N ILE A 103 8.36 -6.93 -11.90
CA ILE A 103 7.78 -7.19 -13.23
C ILE A 103 8.90 -7.30 -14.28
N GLY A 104 9.89 -6.44 -14.24
CA GLY A 104 11.05 -6.48 -15.14
C GLY A 104 11.84 -7.78 -15.02
N VAL A 105 12.20 -8.18 -13.81
CA VAL A 105 12.93 -9.43 -13.52
C VAL A 105 12.11 -10.65 -13.93
N ALA A 106 10.83 -10.69 -13.57
CA ALA A 106 9.93 -11.77 -13.95
C ALA A 106 9.80 -11.90 -15.46
N GLY A 107 9.66 -10.79 -16.19
CA GLY A 107 9.61 -10.78 -17.64
C GLY A 107 10.89 -11.30 -18.27
N PHE A 108 12.05 -10.85 -17.80
CA PHE A 108 13.35 -11.32 -18.30
C PHE A 108 13.56 -12.83 -18.06
N THR A 109 13.24 -13.30 -16.86
CA THR A 109 13.31 -14.73 -16.50
C THR A 109 12.39 -15.57 -17.38
N MET A 110 11.21 -15.04 -17.68
CA MET A 110 10.23 -15.72 -18.51
C MET A 110 10.66 -15.84 -19.98
N VAL A 111 11.23 -14.76 -20.55
CA VAL A 111 11.81 -14.77 -21.91
C VAL A 111 12.93 -15.80 -21.99
N SER A 112 13.84 -15.81 -21.00
CA SER A 112 14.94 -16.76 -20.93
C SER A 112 14.45 -18.21 -20.81
N GLY A 113 13.46 -18.46 -19.97
CA GLY A 113 12.86 -19.79 -19.81
C GLY A 113 12.18 -20.29 -21.08
N LEU A 114 11.46 -19.41 -21.78
CA LEU A 114 10.82 -19.76 -23.05
C LEU A 114 11.88 -20.09 -24.13
N LEU A 115 12.96 -19.35 -24.18
CA LEU A 115 14.06 -19.58 -25.12
C LEU A 115 14.72 -20.95 -24.88
N ILE A 116 14.92 -21.31 -23.61
CA ILE A 116 15.44 -22.67 -23.25
C ILE A 116 14.47 -23.75 -23.73
N ILE A 117 13.16 -23.62 -23.49
CA ILE A 117 12.15 -24.58 -23.92
C ILE A 117 12.15 -24.73 -25.45
N ILE A 118 12.28 -23.62 -26.20
CA ILE A 118 12.35 -23.66 -27.67
C ILE A 118 13.58 -24.42 -28.12
N ILE A 119 14.75 -24.18 -27.52
CA ILE A 119 16.00 -24.88 -27.86
C ILE A 119 15.90 -26.37 -27.58
N GLU A 120 15.38 -26.76 -26.40
CA GLU A 120 15.19 -28.16 -26.03
C GLU A 120 14.23 -28.90 -26.97
N ARG A 121 13.25 -28.21 -27.55
CA ARG A 121 12.25 -28.77 -28.46
C ARG A 121 12.56 -28.58 -29.94
N THR A 122 13.79 -28.23 -30.27
CA THR A 122 14.21 -27.96 -31.67
C THR A 122 13.95 -29.17 -32.59
N SER A 123 14.16 -30.40 -32.13
CA SER A 123 13.90 -31.62 -32.91
C SER A 123 12.39 -31.75 -33.23
N MET A 124 11.52 -31.46 -32.27
CA MET A 124 10.06 -31.46 -32.47
C MET A 124 9.64 -30.42 -33.50
N ILE A 125 10.26 -29.23 -33.44
CA ILE A 125 10.02 -28.16 -34.42
C ILE A 125 10.42 -28.61 -35.83
N GLY A 126 11.58 -29.31 -35.97
CA GLY A 126 12.02 -29.89 -37.21
C GLY A 126 11.02 -30.87 -37.79
N VAL A 127 10.53 -31.81 -36.99
CA VAL A 127 9.50 -32.77 -37.41
C VAL A 127 8.19 -32.07 -37.81
N LEU A 128 7.71 -31.10 -37.05
CA LEU A 128 6.52 -30.33 -37.44
C LEU A 128 6.68 -29.58 -38.75
N LYS A 129 7.87 -28.99 -38.99
CA LYS A 129 8.18 -28.34 -40.27
C LYS A 129 8.22 -29.30 -41.43
N SER A 130 8.77 -30.50 -41.25
CA SER A 130 8.81 -31.52 -42.32
C SER A 130 7.41 -32.04 -42.66
N LEU A 131 6.48 -31.97 -41.71
CA LEU A 131 5.04 -32.27 -41.91
C LEU A 131 4.25 -31.10 -42.50
N GLY A 132 4.93 -29.96 -42.85
CA GLY A 132 4.29 -28.82 -43.49
C GLY A 132 3.73 -27.76 -42.50
N ALA A 133 4.08 -27.83 -41.25
CA ALA A 133 3.64 -26.79 -40.29
C ALA A 133 4.25 -25.42 -40.58
N ASN A 134 3.40 -24.40 -40.66
CA ASN A 134 3.82 -23.02 -40.87
C ASN A 134 4.42 -22.42 -39.58
N ASN A 135 5.33 -21.45 -39.75
CA ASN A 135 5.96 -20.74 -38.62
C ASN A 135 4.94 -20.14 -37.65
N LEU A 136 3.80 -19.64 -38.16
CA LEU A 136 2.70 -19.13 -37.33
C LEU A 136 2.07 -20.21 -36.44
N THR A 137 1.94 -21.44 -36.93
CA THR A 137 1.41 -22.57 -36.16
C THR A 137 2.37 -22.93 -35.02
N ILE A 138 3.66 -22.97 -35.28
CA ILE A 138 4.70 -23.24 -34.29
C ILE A 138 4.72 -22.15 -33.23
N ARG A 139 4.70 -20.87 -33.64
CA ARG A 139 4.62 -19.73 -32.68
C ARG A 139 3.38 -19.80 -31.79
N LYS A 140 2.21 -20.08 -32.35
CA LYS A 140 0.97 -20.26 -31.57
C LYS A 140 1.06 -21.40 -30.55
N LEU A 141 1.67 -22.52 -30.90
CA LEU A 141 1.86 -23.66 -30.01
C LEU A 141 2.71 -23.27 -28.79
N PHE A 142 3.84 -22.60 -29.01
CA PHE A 142 4.71 -22.15 -27.91
C PHE A 142 4.07 -21.03 -27.09
N LEU A 143 3.30 -20.15 -27.70
CA LEU A 143 2.53 -19.13 -26.99
C LEU A 143 1.51 -19.78 -26.03
N TRP A 144 0.75 -20.77 -26.50
CA TRP A 144 -0.20 -21.50 -25.66
C TRP A 144 0.49 -22.23 -24.50
N LEU A 145 1.62 -22.87 -24.78
CA LEU A 145 2.42 -23.54 -23.74
C LEU A 145 2.87 -22.52 -22.68
N ALA A 146 3.38 -21.37 -23.10
CA ALA A 146 3.82 -20.33 -22.21
C ALA A 146 2.67 -19.75 -21.38
N VAL A 147 1.53 -19.44 -21.99
CA VAL A 147 0.34 -18.96 -21.27
C VAL A 147 -0.15 -19.97 -20.23
N PHE A 148 -0.11 -21.27 -20.56
CA PHE A 148 -0.45 -22.33 -19.62
C PHE A 148 0.52 -22.37 -18.42
N LEU A 149 1.85 -22.27 -18.69
CA LEU A 149 2.86 -22.24 -17.64
C LEU A 149 2.69 -21.03 -16.72
N ILE A 150 2.47 -19.85 -17.31
CA ILE A 150 2.23 -18.61 -16.57
C ILE A 150 0.99 -18.74 -15.69
N GLY A 151 -0.13 -19.21 -16.26
CA GLY A 151 -1.37 -19.39 -15.51
C GLY A 151 -1.18 -20.33 -14.31
N LYS A 152 -0.44 -21.42 -14.51
CA LYS A 152 -0.12 -22.34 -13.42
C LYS A 152 0.80 -21.72 -12.36
N GLY A 153 1.79 -20.95 -12.79
CA GLY A 153 2.66 -20.19 -11.88
C GLY A 153 1.92 -19.13 -11.09
N MET A 154 1.05 -18.36 -11.75
CA MET A 154 0.19 -17.37 -11.09
C MET A 154 -0.76 -18.00 -10.08
N LEU A 155 -1.34 -19.16 -10.40
CA LEU A 155 -2.23 -19.87 -9.47
C LEU A 155 -1.48 -20.25 -8.19
N TRP A 156 -0.30 -20.86 -8.31
CA TRP A 156 0.52 -21.20 -7.15
C TRP A 156 1.03 -19.97 -6.41
N GLY A 157 1.44 -18.93 -7.13
CA GLY A 157 1.85 -17.65 -6.52
C GLY A 157 0.73 -17.02 -5.71
N ASN A 158 -0.49 -17.01 -6.23
CA ASN A 158 -1.66 -16.49 -5.52
C ASN A 158 -2.01 -17.34 -4.28
N VAL A 159 -1.94 -18.66 -4.37
CA VAL A 159 -2.20 -19.56 -3.21
C VAL A 159 -1.20 -19.28 -2.11
N ILE A 160 0.09 -19.20 -2.44
CA ILE A 160 1.14 -18.93 -1.46
C ILE A 160 0.98 -17.51 -0.89
N GLY A 161 0.76 -16.51 -1.73
CA GLY A 161 0.56 -15.12 -1.28
C GLY A 161 -0.65 -14.96 -0.36
N LEU A 162 -1.79 -15.58 -0.70
CA LEU A 162 -2.98 -15.58 0.16
C LEU A 162 -2.73 -16.34 1.47
N ALA A 163 -1.98 -17.44 1.43
CA ALA A 163 -1.62 -18.17 2.64
C ALA A 163 -0.80 -17.29 3.60
N PHE A 164 0.21 -16.57 3.09
CA PHE A 164 0.98 -15.59 3.87
C PHE A 164 0.10 -14.47 4.43
N TYR A 165 -0.83 -13.95 3.61
CA TYR A 165 -1.78 -12.94 4.07
C TYR A 165 -2.63 -13.43 5.25
N PHE A 166 -3.22 -14.63 5.16
CA PHE A 166 -4.03 -15.19 6.23
C PHE A 166 -3.22 -15.51 7.49
N ILE A 167 -2.00 -16.04 7.33
CA ILE A 167 -1.09 -16.30 8.45
C ILE A 167 -0.78 -14.99 9.18
N GLN A 168 -0.43 -13.93 8.45
CA GLN A 168 -0.16 -12.63 9.06
C GLN A 168 -1.39 -12.07 9.76
N LYS A 169 -2.56 -12.14 9.13
CA LYS A 169 -3.82 -11.61 9.69
C LYS A 169 -4.25 -12.31 10.98
N TRP A 170 -4.05 -13.62 11.08
CA TRP A 170 -4.51 -14.40 12.23
C TRP A 170 -3.45 -14.57 13.31
N PHE A 171 -2.20 -14.69 12.94
CA PHE A 171 -1.12 -14.97 13.88
C PHE A 171 -0.23 -13.76 14.17
N GLY A 172 -0.29 -12.68 13.36
CA GLY A 172 0.58 -11.52 13.54
C GLY A 172 2.06 -11.90 13.56
N LEU A 173 2.48 -12.79 12.63
CA LEU A 173 3.82 -13.39 12.61
C LEU A 173 4.92 -12.33 12.53
N PHE A 174 4.70 -11.31 11.71
CA PHE A 174 5.63 -10.19 11.56
C PHE A 174 5.25 -9.11 12.56
N ARG A 175 6.02 -9.03 13.64
CA ARG A 175 5.91 -7.98 14.65
C ARG A 175 6.84 -6.85 14.29
N LEU A 176 6.40 -5.64 14.53
CA LEU A 176 7.18 -4.42 14.39
C LEU A 176 7.61 -3.94 15.77
N ASP A 177 8.66 -3.15 15.80
CA ASP A 177 9.06 -2.44 16.99
C ASP A 177 8.13 -1.23 17.19
N PRO A 178 7.33 -1.18 18.27
CA PRO A 178 6.38 -0.10 18.49
C PRO A 178 7.04 1.28 18.61
N GLU A 179 8.28 1.35 19.10
CA GLU A 179 9.00 2.61 19.26
C GLU A 179 9.39 3.22 17.91
N THR A 180 9.63 2.37 16.89
CA THR A 180 10.05 2.83 15.56
C THR A 180 8.88 2.97 14.58
N TYR A 181 7.91 2.06 14.66
CA TYR A 181 6.83 1.96 13.66
C TYR A 181 5.44 2.34 14.20
N TYR A 182 5.34 2.74 15.46
CA TYR A 182 4.11 3.16 16.12
C TYR A 182 2.99 2.11 16.13
N MET A 183 3.32 0.83 15.85
CA MET A 183 2.39 -0.29 15.82
C MET A 183 3.08 -1.61 16.13
N ASP A 184 2.38 -2.53 16.80
CA ASP A 184 2.93 -3.82 17.25
C ASP A 184 3.07 -4.85 16.13
N THR A 185 2.23 -4.77 15.10
CA THR A 185 2.16 -5.77 14.03
C THR A 185 1.97 -5.09 12.67
N VAL A 186 2.52 -5.70 11.62
CA VAL A 186 2.30 -5.23 10.24
C VAL A 186 0.81 -5.31 9.91
N PRO A 187 0.14 -4.17 9.67
CA PRO A 187 -1.26 -4.16 9.28
C PRO A 187 -1.39 -4.71 7.85
N VAL A 188 -2.28 -5.66 7.66
CA VAL A 188 -2.57 -6.24 6.35
C VAL A 188 -4.02 -5.98 5.98
N SER A 189 -4.24 -5.33 4.86
CA SER A 189 -5.56 -5.12 4.25
C SER A 189 -5.66 -5.88 2.95
N PHE A 190 -6.81 -6.44 2.65
CA PHE A 190 -7.08 -7.14 1.40
C PHE A 190 -8.11 -6.39 0.59
N ASN A 191 -7.67 -5.87 -0.55
CA ASN A 191 -8.55 -5.25 -1.52
C ASN A 191 -8.70 -6.19 -2.73
N LEU A 192 -9.89 -6.79 -2.85
CA LEU A 192 -10.19 -7.74 -3.93
C LEU A 192 -10.02 -7.13 -5.31
N TRP A 193 -10.39 -5.86 -5.48
CA TRP A 193 -10.28 -5.16 -6.76
C TRP A 193 -8.81 -4.97 -7.17
N LEU A 194 -7.98 -4.52 -6.24
CA LEU A 194 -6.54 -4.37 -6.47
C LEU A 194 -5.88 -5.73 -6.78
N PHE A 195 -6.26 -6.77 -6.05
CA PHE A 195 -5.78 -8.13 -6.28
C PHE A 195 -6.11 -8.63 -7.69
N LEU A 196 -7.34 -8.44 -8.16
CA LEU A 196 -7.74 -8.80 -9.52
C LEU A 196 -7.00 -7.98 -10.57
N LEU A 197 -6.87 -6.67 -10.35
CA LEU A 197 -6.17 -5.77 -11.26
C LEU A 197 -4.70 -6.15 -11.41
N LEU A 198 -4.02 -6.46 -10.31
CA LEU A 198 -2.64 -6.93 -10.32
C LEU A 198 -2.49 -8.26 -11.07
N ASN A 199 -3.39 -9.22 -10.86
CA ASN A 199 -3.36 -10.50 -11.57
C ASN A 199 -3.57 -10.32 -13.08
N VAL A 200 -4.56 -9.55 -13.49
CA VAL A 200 -4.82 -9.26 -14.90
C VAL A 200 -3.66 -8.47 -15.51
N GLY A 201 -3.15 -7.46 -14.80
CA GLY A 201 -2.01 -6.65 -15.25
C GLY A 201 -0.75 -7.50 -15.45
N THR A 202 -0.44 -8.39 -14.50
CA THR A 202 0.70 -9.32 -14.59
C THR A 202 0.54 -10.28 -15.76
N LEU A 203 -0.66 -10.82 -15.97
CA LEU A 203 -0.93 -11.70 -17.11
C LEU A 203 -0.73 -10.97 -18.44
N LEU A 204 -1.29 -9.78 -18.57
CA LEU A 204 -1.16 -8.97 -19.80
C LEU A 204 0.28 -8.56 -20.06
N ALA A 205 0.99 -8.10 -19.05
CA ALA A 205 2.41 -7.75 -19.16
C ALA A 205 3.25 -8.96 -19.59
N SER A 206 2.99 -10.12 -19.01
CA SER A 206 3.67 -11.38 -19.36
C SER A 206 3.40 -11.80 -20.81
N ILE A 207 2.16 -11.73 -21.26
CA ILE A 207 1.80 -12.04 -22.66
C ILE A 207 2.45 -11.02 -23.61
N ALA A 208 2.46 -9.74 -23.27
CA ALA A 208 3.09 -8.71 -24.09
C ALA A 208 4.60 -8.94 -24.24
N MET A 209 5.30 -9.28 -23.17
CA MET A 209 6.73 -9.60 -23.21
C MET A 209 7.00 -10.87 -24.04
N LEU A 210 6.14 -11.88 -23.96
CA LEU A 210 6.23 -13.08 -24.80
C LEU A 210 6.05 -12.77 -26.27
N LEU A 211 5.06 -11.96 -26.64
CA LEU A 211 4.82 -11.56 -28.02
C LEU A 211 6.02 -10.80 -28.57
N LEU A 212 6.58 -9.88 -27.76
CA LEU A 212 7.76 -9.11 -28.14
C LEU A 212 8.97 -10.04 -28.39
N SER A 213 9.18 -11.02 -27.53
CA SER A 213 10.24 -12.03 -27.68
C SER A 213 10.05 -12.91 -28.93
N LEU A 214 8.80 -13.33 -29.21
CA LEU A 214 8.50 -14.17 -30.39
C LEU A 214 8.59 -13.41 -31.71
N ILE A 215 8.59 -12.10 -31.76
CA ILE A 215 8.80 -11.29 -32.96
C ILE A 215 10.27 -11.32 -33.38
N HIS A 216 11.18 -11.45 -32.43
CA HIS A 216 12.63 -11.47 -32.68
C HIS A 216 13.20 -12.88 -32.97
N ILE A 217 12.39 -13.93 -32.89
CA ILE A 217 12.73 -15.32 -33.26
C ILE A 217 12.05 -15.69 -34.57
#